data_a308ff5f5c57ba84c7e36b03c02a2d07
#
_entry.id   a308ff5f5c57ba84c7e36b03c02a2d07
#
_cell.length_a   1.000
_cell.length_b   1.000
_cell.length_c   1.000
_cell.angle_alpha   90.00
_cell.angle_beta   90.00
_cell.angle_gamma   90.00
#
_symmetry.space_group_name_H-M   'P 1'
#
loop_
_entity.id
_entity.type
_entity.pdbx_description
1 polymer ?
#
loop_
_entity_poly.entity_id
_entity_poly.type
_entity_poly.pdbx_seq_one_letter_code
_entity_poly.pdbx_strand_id
1 'polypeptide(L)'
;MSDDVDRAVTGDGVADARMATLPKVELHVHLEGTISARTAADLAIARGDDPADVLVLDTERTDGPNYPHPFRDFLHFVDTFLASSAQVRGPADLRTITAAFAAGQVTQGVRWSETTFTAVTMEQRGWTPAAMWTALIDGLATQPGTHVGFILDTPRDLGPEVARRSVALASDALAAGLPVVALGLTGIEGSIPAQDFTLLRDAADELGIGLVVHAGETGTAQDVMDALDVLGSDRIGHGIAAAADPALLARIAGDGTVLEVCPSSNVTLGMVASLENHPIRTLRDAGVALTVNSDDPPFFATTLTAELHHAVRLLDLDDARLAALQRRAIDASFAPAALRAEVHAAIDTWLRAG
;
A
#
# COMPACT_ATOMS: atom_id res chain seq x y z
N MET A 1 -6.92 27.48 10.27
CA MET A 1 -7.12 26.75 9.01
C MET A 1 -7.21 25.25 9.26
N SER A 2 -7.50 24.82 10.50
CA SER A 2 -7.64 23.41 10.91
C SER A 2 -9.07 22.85 10.82
N ASP A 3 -10.06 23.68 10.52
CA ASP A 3 -11.47 23.27 10.46
C ASP A 3 -11.93 22.78 9.08
N ASP A 4 -11.09 22.88 8.06
CA ASP A 4 -11.47 22.51 6.70
C ASP A 4 -11.21 21.03 6.35
N VAL A 5 -10.32 20.35 7.07
CA VAL A 5 -10.04 18.91 6.83
C VAL A 5 -11.18 18.05 7.40
N ASP A 6 -11.72 18.39 8.56
CA ASP A 6 -12.87 17.68 9.15
C ASP A 6 -14.21 18.03 8.46
N ARG A 7 -14.31 19.16 7.75
CA ARG A 7 -15.52 19.54 7.01
C ARG A 7 -15.63 18.95 5.61
N ALA A 8 -14.55 18.45 5.03
CA ALA A 8 -14.58 17.83 3.70
C ALA A 8 -15.15 16.39 3.70
N VAL A 9 -15.38 15.78 4.88
CA VAL A 9 -15.93 14.42 5.03
C VAL A 9 -17.46 14.43 5.18
N THR A 10 -18.12 15.59 5.30
CA THR A 10 -19.58 15.68 5.34
C THR A 10 -20.21 15.82 3.97
N GLY A 11 -19.94 14.86 3.08
CA GLY A 11 -20.83 14.56 1.96
C GLY A 11 -22.07 13.83 2.48
N ASP A 12 -23.21 14.03 1.85
CA ASP A 12 -24.53 13.51 2.24
C ASP A 12 -24.44 12.14 2.92
N GLY A 13 -25.02 11.99 4.12
CA GLY A 13 -24.95 10.75 4.91
C GLY A 13 -25.40 9.47 4.18
N VAL A 14 -26.05 9.59 3.03
CA VAL A 14 -26.40 8.50 2.11
C VAL A 14 -25.16 8.05 1.31
N ALA A 15 -24.33 8.98 0.82
CA ALA A 15 -23.11 8.66 0.08
C ALA A 15 -22.10 7.96 1.00
N ASP A 16 -21.98 8.42 2.24
CA ASP A 16 -21.12 7.78 3.25
C ASP A 16 -21.60 6.37 3.60
N ALA A 17 -22.91 6.16 3.74
CA ALA A 17 -23.49 4.84 4.00
C ALA A 17 -23.27 3.87 2.82
N ARG A 18 -23.36 4.36 1.58
CA ARG A 18 -23.07 3.59 0.36
C ARG A 18 -21.61 3.18 0.31
N MET A 19 -20.69 4.12 0.56
CA MET A 19 -19.24 3.84 0.60
C MET A 19 -18.88 2.84 1.70
N ALA A 20 -19.51 2.95 2.88
CA ALA A 20 -19.26 2.03 4.00
C ALA A 20 -19.59 0.57 3.66
N THR A 21 -20.64 0.34 2.85
CA THR A 21 -21.09 -1.02 2.47
C THR A 21 -20.48 -1.55 1.18
N LEU A 22 -19.73 -0.73 0.44
CA LEU A 22 -19.03 -1.16 -0.77
C LEU A 22 -18.01 -2.28 -0.44
N PRO A 23 -18.06 -3.43 -1.13
CA PRO A 23 -16.99 -4.43 -1.06
C PRO A 23 -15.71 -3.84 -1.68
N LYS A 24 -14.67 -3.65 -0.86
CA LYS A 24 -13.44 -2.99 -1.27
C LYS A 24 -12.30 -3.97 -1.50
N VAL A 25 -11.35 -3.55 -2.31
CA VAL A 25 -10.10 -4.24 -2.61
C VAL A 25 -8.97 -3.23 -2.52
N GLU A 26 -7.89 -3.60 -1.84
CA GLU A 26 -6.71 -2.76 -1.67
C GLU A 26 -5.46 -3.53 -2.12
N LEU A 27 -4.69 -2.96 -3.04
CA LEU A 27 -3.53 -3.61 -3.65
C LEU A 27 -2.20 -2.97 -3.28
N HIS A 28 -2.24 -1.82 -2.59
CA HIS A 28 -1.04 -1.08 -2.23
C HIS A 28 -1.18 -0.47 -0.84
N VAL A 29 -0.67 -1.20 0.14
CA VAL A 29 -0.58 -0.79 1.53
C VAL A 29 0.63 -1.47 2.17
N HIS A 30 1.41 -0.74 2.97
CA HIS A 30 2.56 -1.28 3.68
C HIS A 30 2.15 -1.69 5.09
N LEU A 31 2.46 -2.92 5.52
CA LEU A 31 2.09 -3.41 6.86
C LEU A 31 2.70 -2.52 7.96
N GLU A 32 3.98 -2.19 7.84
CA GLU A 32 4.68 -1.27 8.74
C GLU A 32 4.08 0.14 8.69
N GLY A 33 3.60 0.55 7.52
CA GLY A 33 2.91 1.81 7.28
C GLY A 33 1.51 1.90 7.90
N THR A 34 0.96 0.77 8.37
CA THR A 34 -0.33 0.77 9.09
C THR A 34 -0.19 1.00 10.60
N ILE A 35 1.05 1.11 11.10
CA ILE A 35 1.31 1.37 12.53
C ILE A 35 0.92 2.81 12.84
N SER A 36 -0.14 3.01 13.61
CA SER A 36 -0.51 4.37 14.05
C SER A 36 0.50 4.93 15.06
N ALA A 37 0.63 6.26 15.12
CA ALA A 37 1.47 6.91 16.12
C ALA A 37 1.09 6.49 17.55
N ARG A 38 -0.20 6.23 17.82
CA ARG A 38 -0.69 5.69 19.08
C ARG A 38 -0.14 4.29 19.33
N THR A 39 -0.24 3.39 18.35
CA THR A 39 0.28 2.02 18.48
C THR A 39 1.79 2.01 18.73
N ALA A 40 2.54 2.83 17.95
CA ALA A 40 3.98 2.95 18.14
C ALA A 40 4.34 3.50 19.54
N ALA A 41 3.61 4.50 20.03
CA ALA A 41 3.80 5.05 21.37
C ALA A 41 3.47 4.03 22.46
N ASP A 42 2.38 3.27 22.34
CA ASP A 42 1.99 2.25 23.30
C ASP A 42 3.05 1.12 23.36
N LEU A 43 3.62 0.75 22.20
CA LEU A 43 4.72 -0.22 22.16
C LEU A 43 6.00 0.32 22.83
N ALA A 44 6.33 1.59 22.67
CA ALA A 44 7.46 2.24 23.35
C ALA A 44 7.24 2.27 24.87
N ILE A 45 6.08 2.76 25.33
CA ILE A 45 5.71 2.86 26.75
C ILE A 45 5.73 1.49 27.44
N ALA A 46 5.24 0.44 26.77
CA ALA A 46 5.23 -0.93 27.31
C ALA A 46 6.64 -1.44 27.64
N ARG A 47 7.68 -0.83 27.09
CA ARG A 47 9.10 -1.15 27.32
C ARG A 47 9.78 -0.18 28.27
N GLY A 48 9.10 0.88 28.71
CA GLY A 48 9.64 1.93 29.57
C GLY A 48 10.37 3.03 28.80
N ASP A 49 10.23 3.08 27.47
CA ASP A 49 10.76 4.16 26.65
C ASP A 49 9.78 5.37 26.67
N ASP A 50 10.32 6.59 26.62
CA ASP A 50 9.49 7.77 26.35
C ASP A 50 9.24 7.86 24.85
N PRO A 51 7.97 7.88 24.37
CA PRO A 51 7.69 8.04 22.95
C PRO A 51 8.37 9.24 22.29
N ALA A 52 8.54 10.35 23.02
CA ALA A 52 9.19 11.55 22.51
C ALA A 52 10.69 11.35 22.19
N ASP A 53 11.33 10.37 22.82
CA ASP A 53 12.76 10.07 22.60
C ASP A 53 12.99 9.11 21.43
N VAL A 54 11.97 8.32 21.04
CA VAL A 54 12.12 7.20 20.11
C VAL A 54 11.24 7.30 18.86
N LEU A 55 10.31 8.26 18.82
CA LEU A 55 9.41 8.49 17.70
C LEU A 55 9.53 9.93 17.19
N VAL A 56 9.25 10.12 15.92
CA VAL A 56 9.05 11.44 15.31
C VAL A 56 7.56 11.76 15.38
N LEU A 57 7.17 12.62 16.29
CA LEU A 57 5.78 12.98 16.57
C LEU A 57 5.52 14.46 16.27
N ASP A 58 4.28 14.77 15.92
CA ASP A 58 3.78 16.14 15.87
C ASP A 58 3.64 16.68 17.30
N THR A 59 4.50 17.66 17.64
CA THR A 59 4.54 18.28 18.98
C THR A 59 3.53 19.40 19.15
N GLU A 60 2.87 19.85 18.09
CA GLU A 60 1.87 20.92 18.14
C GLU A 60 0.47 20.38 18.45
N ARG A 61 0.22 19.09 18.19
CA ARG A 61 -1.05 18.46 18.49
C ARG A 61 -1.13 18.00 19.93
N THR A 62 -2.29 18.22 20.54
CA THR A 62 -2.57 17.91 21.98
C THR A 62 -3.60 16.81 22.16
N ASP A 63 -4.12 16.24 21.08
CA ASP A 63 -5.16 15.19 21.07
C ASP A 63 -4.57 13.77 21.12
N GLY A 64 -3.26 13.65 21.33
CA GLY A 64 -2.52 12.40 21.48
C GLY A 64 -1.33 12.28 20.54
N PRO A 65 -0.66 11.12 20.50
CA PRO A 65 0.43 10.90 19.56
C PRO A 65 -0.09 10.92 18.13
N ASN A 66 0.52 11.77 17.29
CA ASN A 66 0.26 11.89 15.87
C ASN A 66 1.59 11.96 15.13
N TYR A 67 1.64 11.47 13.90
CA TYR A 67 2.78 11.73 13.02
C TYR A 67 2.72 13.16 12.47
N PRO A 68 3.88 13.74 12.10
CA PRO A 68 3.90 15.03 11.45
C PRO A 68 3.05 15.06 10.18
N HIS A 69 2.24 16.10 10.03
CA HIS A 69 1.42 16.25 8.83
C HIS A 69 1.21 17.76 8.53
N PRO A 70 1.68 18.28 7.37
CA PRO A 70 2.46 17.59 6.32
C PRO A 70 3.91 17.28 6.75
N PHE A 71 4.54 16.36 6.06
CA PHE A 71 5.98 16.14 6.19
C PHE A 71 6.75 17.31 5.56
N ARG A 72 7.96 17.59 6.07
CA ARG A 72 8.83 18.64 5.53
C ARG A 72 9.37 18.28 4.14
N ASP A 73 9.68 17.00 3.94
CA ASP A 73 10.20 16.40 2.73
C ASP A 73 10.09 14.86 2.84
N PHE A 74 10.44 14.16 1.77
CA PHE A 74 10.40 12.68 1.70
C PHE A 74 11.30 12.01 2.76
N LEU A 75 12.48 12.58 3.05
CA LEU A 75 13.37 11.99 4.06
C LEU A 75 12.80 12.11 5.48
N HIS A 76 12.08 13.20 5.76
CA HIS A 76 11.38 13.33 7.05
C HIS A 76 10.27 12.29 7.22
N PHE A 77 9.58 11.92 6.14
CA PHE A 77 8.65 10.79 6.14
C PHE A 77 9.40 9.48 6.42
N VAL A 78 10.49 9.22 5.69
CA VAL A 78 11.29 7.99 5.87
C VAL A 78 11.80 7.86 7.30
N ASP A 79 12.34 8.93 7.89
CA ASP A 79 12.78 8.94 9.30
C ASP A 79 11.62 8.59 10.26
N THR A 80 10.44 9.17 10.02
CA THR A 80 9.24 8.91 10.82
C THR A 80 8.78 7.46 10.70
N PHE A 81 8.74 6.94 9.47
CA PHE A 81 8.39 5.54 9.18
C PHE A 81 9.36 4.56 9.84
N LEU A 82 10.66 4.79 9.71
CA LEU A 82 11.70 3.94 10.30
C LEU A 82 11.65 3.97 11.84
N ALA A 83 11.41 5.14 12.45
CA ALA A 83 11.26 5.27 13.89
C ALA A 83 10.04 4.51 14.41
N SER A 84 8.92 4.56 13.68
CA SER A 84 7.70 3.81 13.97
C SER A 84 7.92 2.29 13.84
N SER A 85 8.43 1.86 12.69
CA SER A 85 8.73 0.44 12.42
C SER A 85 9.73 -0.14 13.42
N ALA A 86 10.66 0.67 13.94
CA ALA A 86 11.62 0.26 14.97
C ALA A 86 10.96 -0.07 16.32
N GLN A 87 9.69 0.32 16.55
CA GLN A 87 8.97 -0.06 17.76
C GLN A 87 8.45 -1.49 17.71
N VAL A 88 8.38 -2.11 16.53
CA VAL A 88 8.10 -3.54 16.39
C VAL A 88 9.39 -4.30 16.69
N ARG A 89 9.52 -4.81 17.94
CA ARG A 89 10.78 -5.40 18.46
C ARG A 89 10.71 -6.91 18.71
N GLY A 90 9.57 -7.54 18.41
CA GLY A 90 9.40 -8.96 18.62
C GLY A 90 8.18 -9.55 17.90
N PRO A 91 8.09 -10.90 17.80
CA PRO A 91 6.98 -11.56 17.13
C PRO A 91 5.61 -11.21 17.72
N ALA A 92 5.52 -10.93 19.03
CA ALA A 92 4.28 -10.50 19.67
C ALA A 92 3.79 -9.13 19.14
N ASP A 93 4.72 -8.20 18.91
CA ASP A 93 4.40 -6.89 18.35
C ASP A 93 3.95 -7.04 16.90
N LEU A 94 4.68 -7.84 16.10
CA LEU A 94 4.33 -8.11 14.69
C LEU A 94 2.94 -8.73 14.59
N ARG A 95 2.62 -9.72 15.44
CA ARG A 95 1.29 -10.30 15.54
C ARG A 95 0.24 -9.23 15.86
N THR A 96 0.55 -8.33 16.78
CA THR A 96 -0.38 -7.25 17.21
C THR A 96 -0.68 -6.29 16.05
N ILE A 97 0.35 -5.80 15.33
CA ILE A 97 0.14 -4.88 14.22
C ILE A 97 -0.58 -5.57 13.05
N THR A 98 -0.26 -6.84 12.77
CA THR A 98 -0.95 -7.63 11.74
C THR A 98 -2.43 -7.83 12.07
N ALA A 99 -2.76 -8.13 13.33
CA ALA A 99 -4.13 -8.25 13.81
C ALA A 99 -4.89 -6.92 13.71
N ALA A 100 -4.23 -5.80 14.07
CA ALA A 100 -4.80 -4.46 13.96
C ALA A 100 -5.05 -4.06 12.50
N PHE A 101 -4.10 -4.34 11.60
CA PHE A 101 -4.26 -4.15 10.16
C PHE A 101 -5.50 -4.92 9.66
N ALA A 102 -5.56 -6.23 9.88
CA ALA A 102 -6.68 -7.05 9.43
C ALA A 102 -8.03 -6.57 10.00
N ALA A 103 -8.08 -6.14 11.27
CA ALA A 103 -9.27 -5.55 11.88
C ALA A 103 -9.69 -4.25 11.19
N GLY A 104 -8.73 -3.39 10.83
CA GLY A 104 -8.94 -2.17 10.05
C GLY A 104 -9.54 -2.48 8.68
N GLN A 105 -9.02 -3.49 7.99
CA GLN A 105 -9.54 -3.93 6.70
C GLN A 105 -10.99 -4.44 6.80
N VAL A 106 -11.30 -5.27 7.81
CA VAL A 106 -12.68 -5.71 8.09
C VAL A 106 -13.61 -4.52 8.34
N THR A 107 -13.18 -3.56 9.16
CA THR A 107 -13.98 -2.36 9.49
C THR A 107 -14.31 -1.54 8.26
N GLN A 108 -13.39 -1.45 7.30
CA GLN A 108 -13.59 -0.73 6.05
C GLN A 108 -14.35 -1.55 4.98
N GLY A 109 -14.64 -2.82 5.23
CA GLY A 109 -15.32 -3.71 4.27
C GLY A 109 -14.39 -4.20 3.15
N VAL A 110 -13.08 -4.23 3.38
CA VAL A 110 -12.09 -4.76 2.43
C VAL A 110 -12.20 -6.28 2.41
N ARG A 111 -12.39 -6.85 1.23
CA ARG A 111 -12.52 -8.30 0.99
C ARG A 111 -11.19 -8.95 0.66
N TRP A 112 -10.33 -8.24 -0.03
CA TRP A 112 -8.98 -8.65 -0.39
C TRP A 112 -8.02 -7.48 -0.24
N SER A 113 -6.89 -7.74 0.38
CA SER A 113 -5.79 -6.79 0.50
C SER A 113 -4.48 -7.45 0.10
N GLU A 114 -3.64 -6.73 -0.64
CA GLU A 114 -2.24 -7.10 -0.87
C GLU A 114 -1.38 -6.12 -0.08
N THR A 115 -0.68 -6.63 0.94
CA THR A 115 0.11 -5.80 1.85
C THR A 115 1.59 -6.07 1.69
N THR A 116 2.35 -5.00 1.50
CA THR A 116 3.82 -5.07 1.46
C THR A 116 4.38 -5.26 2.86
N PHE A 117 5.33 -6.18 3.00
CA PHE A 117 6.06 -6.43 4.24
C PHE A 117 7.55 -6.57 3.98
N THR A 118 8.36 -5.73 4.64
CA THR A 118 9.82 -5.68 4.46
C THR A 118 10.53 -6.67 5.40
N ALA A 119 10.35 -7.97 5.14
CA ALA A 119 10.88 -9.04 5.99
C ALA A 119 12.40 -8.98 6.19
N VAL A 120 13.13 -8.54 5.17
CA VAL A 120 14.59 -8.46 5.20
C VAL A 120 15.12 -7.49 6.26
N THR A 121 14.42 -6.40 6.52
CA THR A 121 14.81 -5.44 7.57
C THR A 121 14.57 -5.99 8.97
N MET A 122 13.53 -6.80 9.15
CA MET A 122 13.28 -7.49 10.41
C MET A 122 14.33 -8.56 10.67
N GLU A 123 14.74 -9.31 9.64
CA GLU A 123 15.82 -10.28 9.76
C GLU A 123 17.15 -9.60 10.12
N GLN A 124 17.49 -8.46 9.50
CA GLN A 124 18.68 -7.67 9.84
C GLN A 124 18.69 -7.20 11.30
N ARG A 125 17.51 -7.05 11.92
CA ARG A 125 17.32 -6.77 13.35
C ARG A 125 17.47 -8.03 14.22
N GLY A 126 17.79 -9.19 13.65
CA GLY A 126 18.05 -10.44 14.36
C GLY A 126 16.84 -11.37 14.50
N TRP A 127 15.77 -11.16 13.74
CA TRP A 127 14.59 -12.02 13.79
C TRP A 127 14.79 -13.27 12.95
N THR A 128 14.23 -14.38 13.42
CA THR A 128 14.22 -15.61 12.61
C THR A 128 13.01 -15.60 11.66
N PRO A 129 13.17 -16.10 10.41
CA PRO A 129 12.07 -16.20 9.47
C PRO A 129 10.85 -16.92 10.05
N ALA A 130 11.04 -18.07 10.69
CA ALA A 130 9.95 -18.83 11.30
C ALA A 130 9.13 -18.03 12.33
N ALA A 131 9.78 -17.18 13.13
CA ALA A 131 9.09 -16.34 14.09
C ALA A 131 8.25 -15.24 13.41
N MET A 132 8.77 -14.66 12.31
CA MET A 132 8.02 -13.68 11.51
C MET A 132 6.78 -14.32 10.89
N TRP A 133 6.94 -15.47 10.20
CA TRP A 133 5.83 -16.13 9.52
C TRP A 133 4.73 -16.56 10.48
N THR A 134 5.11 -17.13 11.62
CA THR A 134 4.13 -17.50 12.67
C THR A 134 3.37 -16.27 13.17
N ALA A 135 4.06 -15.16 13.43
CA ALA A 135 3.42 -13.94 13.93
C ALA A 135 2.42 -13.35 12.93
N LEU A 136 2.77 -13.31 11.63
CA LEU A 136 1.89 -12.83 10.57
C LEU A 136 0.66 -13.75 10.41
N ILE A 137 0.85 -15.07 10.34
CA ILE A 137 -0.24 -16.05 10.23
C ILE A 137 -1.19 -15.95 11.42
N ASP A 138 -0.64 -15.93 12.64
CA ASP A 138 -1.43 -15.83 13.87
C ASP A 138 -2.18 -14.49 13.97
N GLY A 139 -1.57 -13.40 13.50
CA GLY A 139 -2.20 -12.09 13.44
C GLY A 139 -3.42 -12.08 12.53
N LEU A 140 -3.29 -12.60 11.30
CA LEU A 140 -4.40 -12.71 10.34
C LEU A 140 -5.51 -13.62 10.85
N ALA A 141 -5.17 -14.73 11.50
CA ALA A 141 -6.15 -15.69 11.99
C ALA A 141 -7.15 -15.10 13.01
N THR A 142 -6.84 -13.93 13.59
CA THR A 142 -7.74 -13.22 14.51
C THR A 142 -8.93 -12.55 13.81
N GLN A 143 -8.89 -12.36 12.48
CA GLN A 143 -9.84 -11.55 11.71
C GLN A 143 -10.32 -12.28 10.44
N PRO A 144 -11.28 -13.19 10.54
CA PRO A 144 -11.72 -14.02 9.39
C PRO A 144 -12.55 -13.24 8.34
N GLY A 145 -12.82 -11.95 8.54
CA GLY A 145 -13.69 -11.15 7.66
C GLY A 145 -13.01 -10.55 6.44
N THR A 146 -11.69 -10.70 6.30
CA THR A 146 -10.89 -10.24 5.16
C THR A 146 -9.88 -11.30 4.75
N HIS A 147 -9.39 -11.21 3.52
CA HIS A 147 -8.30 -12.03 3.02
C HIS A 147 -7.11 -11.15 2.67
N VAL A 148 -5.91 -11.61 2.99
CA VAL A 148 -4.67 -10.84 2.80
C VAL A 148 -3.65 -11.70 2.06
N GLY A 149 -3.06 -11.15 0.99
CA GLY A 149 -1.84 -11.64 0.37
C GLY A 149 -0.67 -10.75 0.77
N PHE A 150 0.53 -11.32 0.93
CA PHE A 150 1.73 -10.55 1.23
C PHE A 150 2.56 -10.32 -0.03
N ILE A 151 3.03 -9.10 -0.20
CA ILE A 151 4.10 -8.73 -1.12
C ILE A 151 5.37 -8.61 -0.27
N LEU A 152 6.34 -9.51 -0.48
CA LEU A 152 7.63 -9.40 0.22
C LEU A 152 8.58 -8.56 -0.60
N ASP A 153 8.89 -7.37 -0.09
CA ASP A 153 9.62 -6.37 -0.84
C ASP A 153 11.12 -6.34 -0.58
N THR A 154 11.79 -5.64 -1.46
CA THR A 154 13.20 -5.25 -1.37
C THR A 154 13.28 -3.73 -1.43
N PRO A 155 13.74 -3.04 -0.38
CA PRO A 155 14.16 -1.65 -0.50
C PRO A 155 15.38 -1.56 -1.42
N ARG A 156 15.25 -0.88 -2.58
CA ARG A 156 16.29 -0.84 -3.61
C ARG A 156 17.59 -0.18 -3.16
N ASP A 157 17.49 0.80 -2.26
CA ASP A 157 18.63 1.50 -1.67
C ASP A 157 19.53 0.60 -0.82
N LEU A 158 19.03 -0.59 -0.40
CA LEU A 158 19.82 -1.60 0.29
C LEU A 158 20.61 -2.53 -0.67
N GLY A 159 20.37 -2.43 -1.97
CA GLY A 159 21.16 -3.08 -3.01
C GLY A 159 20.70 -4.49 -3.41
N PRO A 160 21.30 -5.02 -4.50
CA PRO A 160 20.86 -6.27 -5.13
C PRO A 160 21.15 -7.53 -4.28
N GLU A 161 22.11 -7.48 -3.35
CA GLU A 161 22.33 -8.60 -2.42
C GLU A 161 21.16 -8.77 -1.46
N VAL A 162 20.53 -7.66 -1.06
CA VAL A 162 19.29 -7.69 -0.24
C VAL A 162 18.15 -8.26 -1.05
N ALA A 163 18.07 -7.99 -2.35
CA ALA A 163 17.07 -8.60 -3.22
C ALA A 163 17.18 -10.13 -3.25
N ARG A 164 18.40 -10.70 -3.35
CA ARG A 164 18.60 -12.16 -3.23
C ARG A 164 18.09 -12.69 -1.89
N ARG A 165 18.31 -11.93 -0.82
CA ARG A 165 17.82 -12.34 0.50
C ARG A 165 16.31 -12.26 0.60
N SER A 166 15.66 -11.22 0.06
CA SER A 166 14.19 -11.10 0.00
C SER A 166 13.57 -12.29 -0.76
N VAL A 167 14.17 -12.70 -1.89
CA VAL A 167 13.73 -13.90 -2.63
C VAL A 167 13.79 -15.16 -1.76
N ALA A 168 14.92 -15.37 -1.05
CA ALA A 168 15.04 -16.53 -0.17
C ALA A 168 14.03 -16.52 0.96
N LEU A 169 13.72 -15.34 1.53
CA LEU A 169 12.70 -15.17 2.54
C LEU A 169 11.29 -15.44 1.98
N ALA A 170 11.00 -15.04 0.73
CA ALA A 170 9.72 -15.31 0.09
C ALA A 170 9.51 -16.84 -0.13
N SER A 171 10.55 -17.53 -0.58
CA SER A 171 10.51 -18.99 -0.72
C SER A 171 10.26 -19.70 0.63
N ASP A 172 10.94 -19.26 1.68
CA ASP A 172 10.77 -19.79 3.04
C ASP A 172 9.37 -19.50 3.60
N ALA A 173 8.85 -18.30 3.37
CA ALA A 173 7.52 -17.89 3.78
C ALA A 173 6.42 -18.71 3.10
N LEU A 174 6.54 -18.95 1.79
CA LEU A 174 5.63 -19.83 1.04
C LEU A 174 5.65 -21.26 1.59
N ALA A 175 6.84 -21.79 1.89
CA ALA A 175 6.99 -23.12 2.48
C ALA A 175 6.38 -23.21 3.89
N ALA A 176 6.36 -22.10 4.64
CA ALA A 176 5.73 -21.99 5.95
C ALA A 176 4.20 -21.79 5.87
N GLY A 177 3.62 -21.62 4.67
CA GLY A 177 2.19 -21.42 4.47
C GLY A 177 1.71 -19.98 4.59
N LEU A 178 2.63 -18.99 4.61
CA LEU A 178 2.24 -17.58 4.51
C LEU A 178 1.72 -17.32 3.08
N PRO A 179 0.59 -16.62 2.90
CA PRO A 179 0.04 -16.32 1.58
C PRO A 179 0.84 -15.21 0.87
N VAL A 180 2.08 -15.53 0.46
CA VAL A 180 2.90 -14.63 -0.36
C VAL A 180 2.38 -14.66 -1.78
N VAL A 181 2.06 -13.50 -2.34
CA VAL A 181 1.46 -13.37 -3.68
C VAL A 181 2.36 -12.67 -4.68
N ALA A 182 3.35 -11.91 -4.21
CA ALA A 182 4.30 -11.23 -5.07
C ALA A 182 5.63 -10.94 -4.35
N LEU A 183 6.68 -10.71 -5.14
CA LEU A 183 7.84 -9.94 -4.74
C LEU A 183 7.58 -8.45 -4.98
N GLY A 184 8.22 -7.59 -4.19
CA GLY A 184 8.15 -6.14 -4.34
C GLY A 184 9.53 -5.51 -4.53
N LEU A 185 9.56 -4.33 -5.16
CA LEU A 185 10.73 -3.45 -5.18
C LEU A 185 10.29 -2.05 -4.78
N THR A 186 10.78 -1.57 -3.64
CA THR A 186 10.43 -0.28 -3.01
C THR A 186 11.68 0.57 -2.79
N GLY A 187 11.60 1.58 -1.93
CA GLY A 187 12.72 2.43 -1.56
C GLY A 187 12.99 3.57 -2.54
N ILE A 188 14.12 4.27 -2.39
CA ILE A 188 14.42 5.51 -3.11
C ILE A 188 14.64 5.25 -4.60
N GLU A 189 13.71 5.70 -5.45
CA GLU A 189 13.79 5.56 -6.89
C GLU A 189 15.06 6.22 -7.46
N GLY A 190 15.66 5.58 -8.45
CA GLY A 190 16.91 6.05 -9.06
C GLY A 190 18.18 5.87 -8.22
N SER A 191 18.08 5.40 -6.98
CA SER A 191 19.25 5.16 -6.12
C SER A 191 20.19 4.07 -6.68
N ILE A 192 19.59 3.00 -7.23
CA ILE A 192 20.30 1.89 -7.88
C ILE A 192 19.55 1.54 -9.17
N PRO A 193 20.24 1.27 -10.29
CA PRO A 193 19.61 0.97 -11.57
C PRO A 193 18.72 -0.27 -11.53
N ALA A 194 17.60 -0.24 -12.25
CA ALA A 194 16.65 -1.35 -12.35
C ALA A 194 17.29 -2.66 -12.81
N GLN A 195 18.31 -2.57 -13.68
CA GLN A 195 19.09 -3.71 -14.21
C GLN A 195 19.70 -4.60 -13.13
N ASP A 196 20.01 -4.03 -11.96
CA ASP A 196 20.61 -4.75 -10.85
C ASP A 196 19.59 -5.62 -10.09
N PHE A 197 18.29 -5.45 -10.38
CA PHE A 197 17.19 -6.18 -9.73
C PHE A 197 16.45 -7.16 -10.64
N THR A 198 16.94 -7.46 -11.84
CA THR A 198 16.31 -8.39 -12.79
C THR A 198 16.09 -9.79 -12.23
N LEU A 199 16.90 -10.19 -11.25
CA LEU A 199 16.72 -11.45 -10.53
C LEU A 199 15.33 -11.59 -9.87
N LEU A 200 14.63 -10.46 -9.57
CA LEU A 200 13.31 -10.50 -8.93
C LEU A 200 12.26 -11.08 -9.88
N ARG A 201 12.34 -10.77 -11.19
CA ARG A 201 11.41 -11.34 -12.18
C ARG A 201 11.61 -12.84 -12.31
N ASP A 202 12.86 -13.27 -12.51
CA ASP A 202 13.19 -14.70 -12.64
C ASP A 202 12.70 -15.47 -11.40
N ALA A 203 12.97 -14.91 -10.21
CA ALA A 203 12.54 -15.53 -8.95
C ALA A 203 11.02 -15.56 -8.78
N ALA A 204 10.32 -14.49 -9.15
CA ALA A 204 8.85 -14.46 -9.08
C ALA A 204 8.24 -15.54 -10.00
N ASP A 205 8.78 -15.71 -11.21
CA ASP A 205 8.37 -16.75 -12.15
C ASP A 205 8.64 -18.16 -11.59
N GLU A 206 9.83 -18.40 -11.01
CA GLU A 206 10.18 -19.68 -10.38
C GLU A 206 9.29 -20.02 -9.19
N LEU A 207 8.90 -19.01 -8.40
CA LEU A 207 8.03 -19.18 -7.23
C LEU A 207 6.55 -19.24 -7.60
N GLY A 208 6.19 -18.89 -8.84
CA GLY A 208 4.80 -18.82 -9.31
C GLY A 208 3.99 -17.69 -8.67
N ILE A 209 4.62 -16.55 -8.36
CA ILE A 209 4.04 -15.35 -7.77
C ILE A 209 4.27 -14.14 -8.66
N GLY A 210 3.64 -13.00 -8.34
CA GLY A 210 3.81 -11.76 -9.10
C GLY A 210 5.06 -10.96 -8.74
N LEU A 211 5.24 -9.86 -9.48
CA LEU A 211 6.22 -8.80 -9.19
C LEU A 211 5.54 -7.44 -9.25
N VAL A 212 5.64 -6.66 -8.18
CA VAL A 212 5.09 -5.29 -8.10
C VAL A 212 6.24 -4.31 -7.79
N VAL A 213 6.37 -3.29 -8.61
CA VAL A 213 7.50 -2.34 -8.53
C VAL A 213 6.98 -0.93 -8.30
N HIS A 214 7.44 -0.26 -7.23
CA HIS A 214 7.26 1.19 -7.07
C HIS A 214 8.07 1.89 -8.16
N ALA A 215 7.41 2.66 -8.99
CA ALA A 215 8.07 3.42 -10.05
C ALA A 215 7.25 4.66 -10.44
N GLY A 216 7.92 5.79 -10.59
CA GLY A 216 7.30 7.06 -10.97
C GLY A 216 6.46 7.67 -9.85
N GLU A 217 6.81 7.46 -8.61
CA GLU A 217 6.34 8.21 -7.46
C GLU A 217 7.25 9.42 -7.21
N THR A 218 8.48 9.16 -6.78
CA THR A 218 9.54 10.15 -6.59
C THR A 218 10.47 10.26 -7.80
N GLY A 219 10.43 9.27 -8.68
CA GLY A 219 11.21 9.13 -9.90
C GLY A 219 10.54 9.78 -11.11
N THR A 220 10.86 9.26 -12.27
CA THR A 220 10.49 9.79 -13.58
C THR A 220 9.66 8.79 -14.40
N ALA A 221 9.18 9.23 -15.58
CA ALA A 221 8.58 8.33 -16.56
C ALA A 221 9.55 7.21 -17.03
N GLN A 222 10.88 7.47 -16.98
CA GLN A 222 11.87 6.45 -17.31
C GLN A 222 11.89 5.32 -16.28
N ASP A 223 11.71 5.63 -14.99
CA ASP A 223 11.65 4.60 -13.94
C ASP A 223 10.43 3.68 -14.15
N VAL A 224 9.30 4.24 -14.60
CA VAL A 224 8.11 3.44 -14.99
C VAL A 224 8.42 2.57 -16.21
N MET A 225 9.10 3.10 -17.23
CA MET A 225 9.53 2.29 -18.38
C MET A 225 10.48 1.17 -17.97
N ASP A 226 11.44 1.46 -17.10
CA ASP A 226 12.41 0.46 -16.63
C ASP A 226 11.72 -0.64 -15.79
N ALA A 227 10.72 -0.28 -14.98
CA ALA A 227 9.92 -1.27 -14.26
C ALA A 227 9.17 -2.23 -15.19
N LEU A 228 8.71 -1.74 -16.35
CA LEU A 228 8.04 -2.56 -17.37
C LEU A 228 9.03 -3.34 -18.22
N ASP A 229 10.06 -2.68 -18.78
CA ASP A 229 10.91 -3.24 -19.84
C ASP A 229 12.07 -4.06 -19.28
N VAL A 230 12.60 -3.66 -18.13
CA VAL A 230 13.77 -4.30 -17.52
C VAL A 230 13.34 -5.32 -16.47
N LEU A 231 12.35 -4.95 -15.64
CA LEU A 231 11.92 -5.81 -14.53
C LEU A 231 10.69 -6.67 -14.87
N GLY A 232 9.93 -6.33 -15.92
CA GLY A 232 8.73 -7.09 -16.29
C GLY A 232 7.68 -7.08 -15.17
N SER A 233 7.49 -5.94 -14.53
CA SER A 233 6.53 -5.80 -13.43
C SER A 233 5.10 -6.08 -13.86
N ASP A 234 4.36 -6.85 -13.07
CA ASP A 234 2.94 -7.15 -13.35
C ASP A 234 2.04 -5.95 -13.08
N ARG A 235 2.38 -5.13 -12.08
CA ARG A 235 1.71 -3.88 -11.73
C ARG A 235 2.74 -2.86 -11.26
N ILE A 236 2.40 -1.59 -11.37
CA ILE A 236 3.28 -0.48 -10.97
C ILE A 236 2.68 0.22 -9.74
N GLY A 237 3.44 0.26 -8.64
CA GLY A 237 3.12 1.11 -7.50
C GLY A 237 3.24 2.58 -7.91
N HIS A 238 2.23 3.38 -7.61
CA HIS A 238 2.02 4.77 -7.97
C HIS A 238 1.95 5.04 -9.48
N GLY A 239 3.07 5.10 -10.17
CA GLY A 239 3.15 5.32 -11.63
C GLY A 239 2.77 6.73 -12.09
N ILE A 240 2.64 7.71 -11.20
CA ILE A 240 2.08 9.04 -11.49
C ILE A 240 2.96 9.85 -12.46
N ALA A 241 4.27 9.62 -12.48
CA ALA A 241 5.20 10.28 -13.41
C ALA A 241 4.93 9.94 -14.89
N ALA A 242 4.25 8.82 -15.17
CA ALA A 242 3.83 8.47 -16.53
C ALA A 242 2.91 9.53 -17.16
N ALA A 243 2.20 10.31 -16.35
CA ALA A 243 1.32 11.39 -16.83
C ALA A 243 2.05 12.48 -17.63
N ALA A 244 3.35 12.60 -17.46
CA ALA A 244 4.18 13.57 -18.18
C ALA A 244 4.61 13.09 -19.59
N ASP A 245 4.41 11.80 -19.91
CA ASP A 245 4.83 11.21 -21.18
C ASP A 245 3.62 10.59 -21.93
N PRO A 246 3.07 11.25 -22.96
CA PRO A 246 1.93 10.75 -23.74
C PRO A 246 2.19 9.41 -24.45
N ALA A 247 3.44 9.12 -24.83
CA ALA A 247 3.78 7.86 -25.50
C ALA A 247 3.75 6.70 -24.50
N LEU A 248 4.30 6.93 -23.31
CA LEU A 248 4.23 5.97 -22.20
C LEU A 248 2.79 5.73 -21.75
N LEU A 249 1.97 6.78 -21.62
CA LEU A 249 0.55 6.65 -21.32
C LEU A 249 -0.19 5.78 -22.32
N ALA A 250 0.01 6.03 -23.63
CA ALA A 250 -0.62 5.25 -24.69
C ALA A 250 -0.19 3.77 -24.65
N ARG A 251 1.08 3.51 -24.31
CA ARG A 251 1.62 2.17 -24.12
C ARG A 251 0.98 1.47 -22.94
N ILE A 252 1.03 2.08 -21.75
CA ILE A 252 0.46 1.50 -20.51
C ILE A 252 -1.02 1.17 -20.69
N ALA A 253 -1.78 2.08 -21.32
CA ALA A 253 -3.19 1.87 -21.64
C ALA A 253 -3.41 0.71 -22.63
N GLY A 254 -2.54 0.60 -23.65
CA GLY A 254 -2.58 -0.45 -24.68
C GLY A 254 -2.21 -1.83 -24.12
N ASP A 255 -1.24 -1.90 -23.24
CA ASP A 255 -0.76 -3.13 -22.62
C ASP A 255 -1.69 -3.59 -21.45
N GLY A 256 -2.56 -2.70 -20.97
CA GLY A 256 -3.46 -2.98 -19.85
C GLY A 256 -2.73 -3.01 -18.49
N THR A 257 -1.53 -2.47 -18.39
CA THR A 257 -0.78 -2.35 -17.14
C THR A 257 -1.58 -1.54 -16.12
N VAL A 258 -1.65 -2.03 -14.89
CA VAL A 258 -2.37 -1.37 -13.80
C VAL A 258 -1.42 -0.51 -12.97
N LEU A 259 -1.80 0.75 -12.74
CA LEU A 259 -1.14 1.64 -11.79
C LEU A 259 -1.90 1.66 -10.46
N GLU A 260 -1.17 1.48 -9.36
CA GLU A 260 -1.70 1.47 -7.99
C GLU A 260 -1.56 2.86 -7.37
N VAL A 261 -2.52 3.75 -7.66
CA VAL A 261 -2.43 5.17 -7.31
C VAL A 261 -2.80 5.39 -5.84
N CYS A 262 -2.03 6.24 -5.15
CA CYS A 262 -2.19 6.59 -3.74
C CYS A 262 -2.29 8.12 -3.58
N PRO A 263 -3.47 8.73 -3.81
CA PRO A 263 -3.59 10.19 -3.92
C PRO A 263 -3.13 10.99 -2.70
N SER A 264 -3.54 10.58 -1.50
CA SER A 264 -3.14 11.29 -0.27
C SER A 264 -1.64 11.18 0.02
N SER A 265 -1.03 10.02 -0.25
CA SER A 265 0.41 9.82 -0.18
C SER A 265 1.15 10.80 -1.08
N ASN A 266 0.79 10.84 -2.37
CA ASN A 266 1.47 11.68 -3.35
C ASN A 266 1.38 13.18 -3.01
N VAL A 267 0.27 13.62 -2.39
CA VAL A 267 0.13 15.01 -1.92
C VAL A 267 0.93 15.24 -0.64
N THR A 268 0.83 14.35 0.33
CA THR A 268 1.47 14.53 1.65
C THR A 268 2.99 14.49 1.55
N LEU A 269 3.53 13.67 0.64
CA LEU A 269 4.96 13.59 0.34
C LEU A 269 5.45 14.73 -0.59
N GLY A 270 4.53 15.58 -1.06
CA GLY A 270 4.88 16.73 -1.91
C GLY A 270 5.18 16.40 -3.37
N MET A 271 4.89 15.16 -3.81
CA MET A 271 5.02 14.77 -5.22
C MET A 271 3.99 15.49 -6.08
N VAL A 272 2.85 15.82 -5.50
CA VAL A 272 1.75 16.57 -6.12
C VAL A 272 1.33 17.71 -5.20
N ALA A 273 1.07 18.90 -5.76
CA ALA A 273 0.78 20.11 -4.97
C ALA A 273 -0.56 20.04 -4.20
N SER A 274 -1.56 19.33 -4.73
CA SER A 274 -2.86 19.12 -4.10
C SER A 274 -3.61 17.99 -4.78
N LEU A 275 -4.68 17.50 -4.15
CA LEU A 275 -5.55 16.48 -4.76
C LEU A 275 -6.15 16.94 -6.09
N GLU A 276 -6.51 18.21 -6.22
CA GLU A 276 -7.06 18.77 -7.47
C GLU A 276 -6.04 18.77 -8.61
N ASN A 277 -4.75 18.87 -8.29
CA ASN A 277 -3.63 18.81 -9.23
C ASN A 277 -3.14 17.38 -9.50
N HIS A 278 -3.72 16.38 -8.82
CA HIS A 278 -3.29 15.00 -8.96
C HIS A 278 -3.51 14.50 -10.39
N PRO A 279 -2.50 13.84 -11.01
CA PRO A 279 -2.58 13.40 -12.41
C PRO A 279 -3.56 12.25 -12.67
N ILE A 280 -4.27 11.75 -11.67
CA ILE A 280 -5.21 10.64 -11.79
C ILE A 280 -6.25 10.84 -12.91
N ARG A 281 -6.68 12.10 -13.16
CA ARG A 281 -7.57 12.42 -14.30
C ARG A 281 -6.89 12.21 -15.63
N THR A 282 -5.64 12.68 -15.77
CA THR A 282 -4.84 12.50 -16.99
C THR A 282 -4.63 11.02 -17.29
N LEU A 283 -4.29 10.22 -16.27
CA LEU A 283 -4.13 8.78 -16.37
C LEU A 283 -5.43 8.11 -16.82
N ARG A 284 -6.57 8.41 -16.17
CA ARG A 284 -7.88 7.88 -16.56
C ARG A 284 -8.26 8.27 -17.99
N ASP A 285 -8.09 9.54 -18.36
CA ASP A 285 -8.49 10.06 -19.67
C ASP A 285 -7.65 9.47 -20.81
N ALA A 286 -6.42 9.06 -20.50
CA ALA A 286 -5.57 8.27 -21.39
C ALA A 286 -5.99 6.78 -21.48
N GLY A 287 -6.95 6.33 -20.69
CA GLY A 287 -7.41 4.93 -20.67
C GLY A 287 -6.56 3.99 -19.82
N VAL A 288 -5.67 4.52 -18.98
CA VAL A 288 -4.83 3.72 -18.09
C VAL A 288 -5.70 3.00 -17.05
N ALA A 289 -5.42 1.73 -16.82
CA ALA A 289 -6.04 0.95 -15.77
C ALA A 289 -5.52 1.39 -14.40
N LEU A 290 -6.43 1.81 -13.50
CA LEU A 290 -6.07 2.35 -12.18
C LEU A 290 -6.71 1.53 -11.07
N THR A 291 -5.99 1.41 -9.95
CA THR A 291 -6.56 1.13 -8.61
C THR A 291 -6.26 2.31 -7.69
N VAL A 292 -7.03 2.43 -6.61
CA VAL A 292 -6.87 3.50 -5.62
C VAL A 292 -6.62 2.84 -4.28
N ASN A 293 -5.57 3.27 -3.58
CA ASN A 293 -5.03 2.60 -2.42
C ASN A 293 -4.57 3.62 -1.37
N SER A 294 -4.28 3.19 -0.14
CA SER A 294 -3.98 4.08 0.99
C SER A 294 -2.49 4.20 1.33
N ASP A 295 -1.65 3.28 0.85
CA ASP A 295 -0.18 3.28 1.05
C ASP A 295 0.20 3.13 2.53
N ASP A 296 0.48 4.22 3.25
CA ASP A 296 0.79 4.27 4.68
C ASP A 296 -0.27 5.10 5.44
N PRO A 297 -1.50 4.55 5.61
CA PRO A 297 -2.68 5.34 5.97
C PRO A 297 -2.52 6.25 7.21
N PRO A 298 -1.96 5.81 8.36
CA PRO A 298 -1.76 6.70 9.51
C PRO A 298 -0.78 7.85 9.28
N PHE A 299 0.21 7.67 8.38
CA PHE A 299 1.19 8.71 8.05
C PHE A 299 0.60 9.78 7.15
N PHE A 300 -0.35 9.40 6.31
CA PHE A 300 -0.98 10.30 5.34
C PHE A 300 -2.37 10.77 5.79
N ALA A 301 -2.73 10.52 7.05
CA ALA A 301 -4.01 10.86 7.66
C ALA A 301 -5.21 10.42 6.79
N THR A 302 -5.13 9.20 6.23
CA THR A 302 -6.12 8.66 5.30
C THR A 302 -6.55 7.23 5.67
N THR A 303 -7.43 6.68 4.87
CA THR A 303 -7.87 5.28 4.86
C THR A 303 -8.26 4.92 3.44
N LEU A 304 -8.34 3.62 3.07
CA LEU A 304 -8.85 3.23 1.75
C LEU A 304 -10.23 3.86 1.46
N THR A 305 -11.10 3.90 2.46
CA THR A 305 -12.42 4.53 2.31
C THR A 305 -12.31 6.02 1.97
N ALA A 306 -11.40 6.76 2.61
CA ALA A 306 -11.15 8.17 2.31
C ALA A 306 -10.55 8.34 0.90
N GLU A 307 -9.61 7.50 0.50
CA GLU A 307 -9.03 7.51 -0.85
C GLU A 307 -10.10 7.27 -1.93
N LEU A 308 -11.04 6.36 -1.68
CA LEU A 308 -12.15 6.14 -2.60
C LEU A 308 -13.12 7.34 -2.66
N HIS A 309 -13.35 8.06 -1.55
CA HIS A 309 -14.06 9.33 -1.58
C HIS A 309 -13.32 10.40 -2.41
N HIS A 310 -11.98 10.46 -2.28
CA HIS A 310 -11.17 11.32 -3.15
C HIS A 310 -11.32 10.93 -4.63
N ALA A 311 -11.26 9.63 -4.94
CA ALA A 311 -11.44 9.14 -6.30
C ALA A 311 -12.82 9.48 -6.87
N VAL A 312 -13.91 9.32 -6.09
CA VAL A 312 -15.27 9.71 -6.48
C VAL A 312 -15.31 11.18 -6.89
N ARG A 313 -14.75 12.06 -6.06
CA ARG A 313 -14.71 13.50 -6.33
C ARG A 313 -13.81 13.87 -7.52
N LEU A 314 -12.60 13.27 -7.58
CA LEU A 314 -11.62 13.60 -8.61
C LEU A 314 -12.00 13.06 -9.99
N LEU A 315 -12.63 11.91 -10.05
CA LEU A 315 -12.96 11.21 -11.30
C LEU A 315 -14.43 11.30 -11.68
N ASP A 316 -15.25 11.99 -10.87
CA ASP A 316 -16.70 12.12 -11.06
C ASP A 316 -17.37 10.74 -11.21
N LEU A 317 -17.15 9.87 -10.19
CA LEU A 317 -17.63 8.51 -10.22
C LEU A 317 -19.07 8.42 -9.64
N ASP A 318 -19.96 7.84 -10.42
CA ASP A 318 -21.20 7.27 -9.92
C ASP A 318 -20.98 5.85 -9.33
N ASP A 319 -22.01 5.25 -8.74
CA ASP A 319 -21.95 3.90 -8.16
C ASP A 319 -21.46 2.85 -9.17
N ALA A 320 -21.86 2.95 -10.44
CA ALA A 320 -21.49 1.99 -11.46
C ALA A 320 -19.99 2.08 -11.80
N ARG A 321 -19.45 3.30 -11.88
CA ARG A 321 -18.02 3.54 -12.13
C ARG A 321 -17.17 3.21 -10.90
N LEU A 322 -17.67 3.51 -9.70
CA LEU A 322 -17.00 3.12 -8.45
C LEU A 322 -16.95 1.58 -8.31
N ALA A 323 -18.04 0.88 -8.62
CA ALA A 323 -18.05 -0.58 -8.69
C ALA A 323 -17.08 -1.11 -9.75
N ALA A 324 -16.99 -0.46 -10.91
CA ALA A 324 -16.04 -0.83 -11.96
C ALA A 324 -14.58 -0.65 -11.51
N LEU A 325 -14.29 0.39 -10.71
CA LEU A 325 -12.97 0.59 -10.11
C LEU A 325 -12.61 -0.57 -9.18
N GLN A 326 -13.53 -1.02 -8.32
CA GLN A 326 -13.29 -2.15 -7.42
C GLN A 326 -13.22 -3.50 -8.15
N ARG A 327 -13.99 -3.69 -9.23
CA ARG A 327 -13.85 -4.87 -10.10
C ARG A 327 -12.46 -4.92 -10.76
N ARG A 328 -11.98 -3.78 -11.24
CA ARG A 328 -10.62 -3.69 -11.79
C ARG A 328 -9.58 -4.05 -10.73
N ALA A 329 -9.73 -3.58 -9.51
CA ALA A 329 -8.81 -3.91 -8.42
C ALA A 329 -8.76 -5.42 -8.15
N ILE A 330 -9.92 -6.09 -8.05
CA ILE A 330 -9.92 -7.54 -7.83
C ILE A 330 -9.44 -8.33 -9.05
N ASP A 331 -9.69 -7.86 -10.28
CA ASP A 331 -9.22 -8.50 -11.51
C ASP A 331 -7.69 -8.39 -11.67
N ALA A 332 -7.11 -7.25 -11.26
CA ALA A 332 -5.67 -7.01 -11.27
C ALA A 332 -4.93 -7.69 -10.11
N SER A 333 -5.65 -8.16 -9.11
CA SER A 333 -5.08 -8.78 -7.91
C SER A 333 -4.53 -10.18 -8.16
N PHE A 334 -3.65 -10.62 -7.28
CA PHE A 334 -3.19 -12.02 -7.21
C PHE A 334 -4.13 -12.91 -6.37
N ALA A 335 -5.34 -12.45 -6.08
CA ALA A 335 -6.34 -13.22 -5.34
C ALA A 335 -6.69 -14.54 -6.04
N PRO A 336 -6.96 -15.62 -5.29
CA PRO A 336 -7.46 -16.87 -5.86
C PRO A 336 -8.76 -16.67 -6.66
N ALA A 337 -8.92 -17.42 -7.76
CA ALA A 337 -10.06 -17.26 -8.68
C ALA A 337 -11.43 -17.36 -7.98
N ALA A 338 -11.57 -18.24 -6.97
CA ALA A 338 -12.80 -18.37 -6.20
C ALA A 338 -13.13 -17.07 -5.44
N LEU A 339 -12.13 -16.46 -4.79
CA LEU A 339 -12.32 -15.20 -4.07
C LEU A 339 -12.62 -14.04 -5.01
N ARG A 340 -11.97 -13.98 -6.19
CA ARG A 340 -12.31 -12.97 -7.21
C ARG A 340 -13.79 -13.05 -7.59
N ALA A 341 -14.30 -14.28 -7.82
CA ALA A 341 -15.72 -14.50 -8.13
C ALA A 341 -16.64 -14.06 -6.98
N GLU A 342 -16.28 -14.34 -5.73
CA GLU A 342 -17.04 -13.89 -4.54
C GLU A 342 -17.09 -12.37 -4.45
N VAL A 343 -15.97 -11.67 -4.66
CA VAL A 343 -15.91 -10.21 -4.62
C VAL A 343 -16.76 -9.60 -5.75
N HIS A 344 -16.69 -10.14 -6.97
CA HIS A 344 -17.57 -9.72 -8.07
C HIS A 344 -19.05 -9.86 -7.70
N ALA A 345 -19.45 -11.01 -7.14
CA ALA A 345 -20.84 -11.24 -6.72
C ALA A 345 -21.28 -10.27 -5.60
N ALA A 346 -20.38 -9.95 -4.68
CA ALA A 346 -20.64 -8.98 -3.62
C ALA A 346 -20.82 -7.56 -4.18
N ILE A 347 -20.00 -7.14 -5.15
CA ILE A 347 -20.13 -5.84 -5.84
C ILE A 347 -21.45 -5.79 -6.63
N ASP A 348 -21.84 -6.88 -7.31
CA ASP A 348 -23.12 -6.96 -8.02
C ASP A 348 -24.29 -6.82 -7.05
N THR A 349 -24.20 -7.41 -5.88
CA THR A 349 -25.24 -7.29 -4.85
C THR A 349 -25.32 -5.87 -4.33
N TRP A 350 -24.17 -5.23 -4.07
CA TRP A 350 -24.09 -3.83 -3.65
C TRP A 350 -24.73 -2.89 -4.69
N LEU A 351 -24.45 -3.08 -5.98
CA LEU A 351 -25.06 -2.27 -7.05
C LEU A 351 -26.58 -2.42 -7.12
N ARG A 352 -27.12 -3.63 -6.89
CA ARG A 352 -28.57 -3.87 -6.91
C ARG A 352 -29.30 -3.27 -5.70
N ALA A 353 -28.61 -3.05 -4.60
CA ALA A 353 -29.18 -2.51 -3.36
C ALA A 353 -29.24 -0.97 -3.32
N GLY A 354 -28.72 -0.27 -4.29
CA GLY A 354 -28.79 1.18 -4.49
C GLY A 354 -29.69 1.54 -5.63
#